data_6272386fd94593d2aae2c68fc00ccd81
#
_entry.id   6272386fd94593d2aae2c68fc00ccd81
#
_cell.length_a   1.000
_cell.length_b   1.000
_cell.length_c   1.000
_cell.angle_alpha   90.00
_cell.angle_beta   90.00
_cell.angle_gamma   90.00
#
_symmetry.space_group_name_H-M   'P 1'
#
loop_
_entity.id
_entity.type
_entity.pdbx_description
1 polymer ?
#
loop_
_entity_poly.entity_id
_entity_poly.type
_entity_poly.pdbx_seq_one_letter_code
_entity_poly.pdbx_strand_id
1 'polypeptide(L)'
;MDGKDHQMNTTQSQSSSENIFSRHDVRVAKSHTAKFLARAAVNQKAGKKKSVRHMAVEYLQSPHARLLAAQQAYYALDRDDRPAIEQVAEVIKSLDAWQKSNEKVVVTAKWKDNGDYRAISNFGFEHRTRQYLVADFLSSIALLHPDQYGTRGGVPAAIDRVSELLRAGYVWTIELDIANCFPSFEGKNLHNFLPLPEKVIAHTIRGDTLNVVPGDSLLKVVGPAEDDPGNLAGLGEILAAARRGLPQGSAAASIVAEMLIAVPLKTLPSVGRVPSYADNMLIMAKSEEDAVSMSTALLSAFQAHPVGHLSPTLKSQSCPGQWVQFLGHCLRVDGQVVQIVPSAKNEAKFAKRMKAGLKSVGSPHLRGYVHRARARRVQRYIKSWTGNFSRCDGMKERKKHWLGKIDAAIGAIGK
;
A
#
# COMPACT_ATOMS: atom_id res chain seq x y z
N MET A 1 -40.06 -49.60 33.27
CA MET A 1 -39.25 -50.21 32.21
C MET A 1 -38.62 -49.10 31.42
N ASP A 2 -37.38 -49.00 31.61
CA ASP A 2 -36.48 -47.91 31.34
C ASP A 2 -36.24 -47.65 29.83
N GLY A 3 -36.39 -46.44 29.42
CA GLY A 3 -35.90 -45.95 28.12
C GLY A 3 -34.87 -44.86 28.34
N LYS A 4 -33.58 -45.21 28.27
CA LYS A 4 -32.45 -44.30 28.41
C LYS A 4 -32.23 -43.52 27.13
N ASP A 5 -32.33 -42.20 27.20
CA ASP A 5 -31.90 -41.23 26.21
C ASP A 5 -30.41 -41.28 26.02
N HIS A 6 -29.96 -41.55 24.80
CA HIS A 6 -28.58 -41.31 24.33
C HIS A 6 -28.48 -39.90 23.77
N GLN A 7 -28.12 -38.95 24.59
CA GLN A 7 -27.54 -37.68 24.12
C GLN A 7 -26.15 -37.97 23.54
N MET A 8 -26.03 -37.95 22.22
CA MET A 8 -24.73 -37.91 21.55
C MET A 8 -24.12 -36.51 21.68
N ASN A 9 -23.00 -36.45 22.37
CA ASN A 9 -22.10 -35.34 22.48
C ASN A 9 -21.57 -34.91 21.09
N THR A 10 -22.04 -33.78 20.59
CA THR A 10 -21.47 -33.08 19.43
C THR A 10 -20.63 -31.90 19.90
N THR A 11 -19.56 -32.17 20.64
CA THR A 11 -18.61 -31.13 21.08
C THR A 11 -17.16 -31.63 20.98
N GLN A 12 -16.71 -32.00 19.78
CA GLN A 12 -15.29 -32.28 19.54
C GLN A 12 -14.90 -32.09 18.05
N SER A 13 -15.09 -30.91 17.46
CA SER A 13 -14.49 -30.63 16.15
C SER A 13 -14.08 -29.16 15.90
N GLN A 14 -14.04 -28.31 16.94
CA GLN A 14 -13.64 -26.90 16.76
C GLN A 14 -12.23 -26.54 17.26
N SER A 15 -11.42 -27.46 17.75
CA SER A 15 -10.11 -27.15 18.35
C SER A 15 -8.88 -27.49 17.50
N SER A 16 -9.03 -28.05 16.30
CA SER A 16 -7.87 -28.44 15.46
C SER A 16 -7.54 -27.48 14.31
N SER A 17 -8.39 -26.47 14.04
CA SER A 17 -8.25 -25.60 12.87
C SER A 17 -7.35 -24.37 13.05
N GLU A 18 -6.90 -24.05 14.27
CA GLU A 18 -6.11 -22.81 14.53
C GLU A 18 -4.58 -23.00 14.48
N ASN A 19 -4.06 -24.18 14.18
CA ASN A 19 -2.66 -24.49 14.51
C ASN A 19 -1.65 -24.45 13.37
N ILE A 20 -2.06 -24.11 12.12
CA ILE A 20 -1.12 -24.07 11.00
C ILE A 20 -0.09 -22.94 11.13
N PHE A 21 -0.45 -21.85 11.81
CA PHE A 21 0.44 -20.75 12.17
C PHE A 21 0.75 -20.79 13.67
N SER A 22 1.26 -21.93 14.16
CA SER A 22 1.62 -22.05 15.58
C SER A 22 2.59 -20.94 15.98
N ARG A 23 2.46 -20.41 17.20
CA ARG A 23 3.37 -19.37 17.71
C ARG A 23 4.83 -19.80 17.69
N HIS A 24 5.08 -21.11 17.91
CA HIS A 24 6.41 -21.68 17.86
C HIS A 24 6.98 -21.61 16.44
N ASP A 25 6.27 -22.19 15.44
CA ASP A 25 6.75 -22.28 14.07
C ASP A 25 6.95 -20.89 13.45
N VAL A 26 6.02 -19.98 13.69
CA VAL A 26 6.15 -18.58 13.25
C VAL A 26 7.37 -17.90 13.89
N ARG A 27 7.67 -18.15 15.16
CA ARG A 27 8.86 -17.60 15.83
C ARG A 27 10.15 -18.16 15.25
N VAL A 28 10.21 -19.47 15.03
CA VAL A 28 11.35 -20.13 14.39
C VAL A 28 11.55 -19.59 12.98
N ALA A 29 10.48 -19.53 12.17
CA ALA A 29 10.52 -19.01 10.82
C ALA A 29 11.01 -17.55 10.78
N LYS A 30 10.53 -16.68 11.67
CA LYS A 30 11.00 -15.29 11.79
C LYS A 30 12.48 -15.19 12.10
N SER A 31 12.99 -16.04 13.03
CA SER A 31 14.42 -16.04 13.38
C SER A 31 15.29 -16.46 12.20
N HIS A 32 14.91 -17.52 11.48
CA HIS A 32 15.64 -18.02 10.30
C HIS A 32 15.63 -16.99 9.16
N THR A 33 14.46 -16.49 8.79
CA THR A 33 14.32 -15.52 7.69
C THR A 33 15.03 -14.21 8.00
N ALA A 34 14.95 -13.70 9.23
CA ALA A 34 15.62 -12.44 9.60
C ALA A 34 17.15 -12.53 9.42
N LYS A 35 17.79 -13.63 9.86
CA LYS A 35 19.23 -13.86 9.68
C LYS A 35 19.59 -13.93 8.19
N PHE A 36 18.79 -14.65 7.42
CA PHE A 36 19.01 -14.81 5.98
C PHE A 36 18.89 -13.46 5.25
N LEU A 37 17.81 -12.70 5.50
CA LEU A 37 17.56 -11.41 4.89
C LEU A 37 18.63 -10.36 5.27
N ALA A 38 19.12 -10.39 6.52
CA ALA A 38 20.23 -9.53 6.94
C ALA A 38 21.52 -9.82 6.13
N ARG A 39 21.85 -11.09 5.88
CA ARG A 39 22.98 -11.47 5.01
C ARG A 39 22.79 -11.02 3.56
N ALA A 40 21.58 -11.16 3.02
CA ALA A 40 21.24 -10.68 1.68
C ALA A 40 21.44 -9.15 1.56
N ALA A 41 20.98 -8.40 2.56
CA ALA A 41 21.17 -6.95 2.64
C ALA A 41 22.67 -6.54 2.66
N VAL A 42 23.50 -7.27 3.43
CA VAL A 42 24.95 -7.03 3.46
C VAL A 42 25.58 -7.30 2.09
N ASN A 43 25.24 -8.41 1.44
CA ASN A 43 25.74 -8.73 0.10
C ASN A 43 25.30 -7.70 -0.95
N GLN A 44 24.07 -7.21 -0.85
CA GLN A 44 23.55 -6.16 -1.73
C GLN A 44 24.33 -4.84 -1.56
N LYS A 45 24.56 -4.40 -0.31
CA LYS A 45 25.38 -3.21 -0.02
C LYS A 45 26.81 -3.35 -0.49
N ALA A 46 27.37 -4.56 -0.46
CA ALA A 46 28.70 -4.88 -0.98
C ALA A 46 28.74 -5.05 -2.51
N GLY A 47 27.64 -4.82 -3.23
CA GLY A 47 27.56 -4.93 -4.69
C GLY A 47 27.67 -6.37 -5.24
N LYS A 48 27.51 -7.41 -4.41
CA LYS A 48 27.65 -8.83 -4.78
C LYS A 48 26.40 -9.35 -5.51
N LYS A 49 26.10 -8.77 -6.69
CA LYS A 49 24.86 -9.04 -7.46
C LYS A 49 24.58 -10.53 -7.71
N LYS A 50 25.59 -11.34 -8.06
CA LYS A 50 25.42 -12.79 -8.28
C LYS A 50 25.00 -13.52 -7.02
N SER A 51 25.62 -13.19 -5.87
CA SER A 51 25.26 -13.77 -4.56
C SER A 51 23.84 -13.40 -4.17
N VAL A 52 23.42 -12.16 -4.36
CA VAL A 52 22.04 -11.70 -4.05
C VAL A 52 21.01 -12.45 -4.90
N ARG A 53 21.29 -12.65 -6.20
CA ARG A 53 20.41 -13.46 -7.08
C ARG A 53 20.30 -14.92 -6.61
N HIS A 54 21.40 -15.52 -6.21
CA HIS A 54 21.40 -16.88 -5.67
C HIS A 54 20.58 -16.96 -4.36
N MET A 55 20.80 -16.02 -3.45
CA MET A 55 20.04 -15.91 -2.22
C MET A 55 18.53 -15.65 -2.45
N ALA A 56 18.16 -14.95 -3.53
CA ALA A 56 16.76 -14.81 -3.91
C ALA A 56 16.12 -16.17 -4.20
N VAL A 57 16.80 -17.03 -4.97
CA VAL A 57 16.32 -18.38 -5.28
C VAL A 57 16.16 -19.21 -4.00
N GLU A 58 17.18 -19.22 -3.12
CA GLU A 58 17.12 -19.95 -1.84
C GLU A 58 15.98 -19.44 -0.97
N TYR A 59 15.77 -18.13 -0.88
CA TYR A 59 14.70 -17.53 -0.09
C TYR A 59 13.30 -17.95 -0.58
N LEU A 60 13.09 -17.88 -1.90
CA LEU A 60 11.82 -18.24 -2.52
C LEU A 60 11.47 -19.74 -2.34
N GLN A 61 12.49 -20.60 -2.14
CA GLN A 61 12.32 -22.03 -1.86
C GLN A 61 12.22 -22.34 -0.38
N SER A 62 12.54 -21.40 0.51
CA SER A 62 12.57 -21.61 1.95
C SER A 62 11.18 -21.91 2.55
N PRO A 63 11.00 -23.03 3.24
CA PRO A 63 9.74 -23.33 3.94
C PRO A 63 9.37 -22.27 4.98
N HIS A 64 10.36 -21.74 5.68
CA HIS A 64 10.15 -20.68 6.68
C HIS A 64 9.66 -19.38 6.04
N ALA A 65 10.22 -18.97 4.90
CA ALA A 65 9.78 -17.79 4.18
C ALA A 65 8.35 -17.97 3.63
N ARG A 66 8.04 -19.14 3.06
CA ARG A 66 6.70 -19.49 2.58
C ARG A 66 5.66 -19.46 3.69
N LEU A 67 5.98 -20.01 4.87
CA LEU A 67 5.09 -19.98 6.04
C LEU A 67 4.75 -18.54 6.46
N LEU A 68 5.74 -17.65 6.52
CA LEU A 68 5.52 -16.25 6.89
C LEU A 68 4.73 -15.49 5.83
N ALA A 69 5.05 -15.70 4.56
CA ALA A 69 4.32 -15.08 3.45
C ALA A 69 2.86 -15.55 3.40
N ALA A 70 2.60 -16.84 3.62
CA ALA A 70 1.26 -17.40 3.73
C ALA A 70 0.49 -16.82 4.93
N GLN A 71 1.15 -16.67 6.08
CA GLN A 71 0.54 -16.02 7.25
C GLN A 71 0.13 -14.58 6.95
N GLN A 72 1.00 -13.79 6.31
CA GLN A 72 0.68 -12.42 5.91
C GLN A 72 -0.48 -12.38 4.92
N ALA A 73 -0.47 -13.25 3.90
CA ALA A 73 -1.54 -13.36 2.90
C ALA A 73 -2.88 -13.71 3.55
N TYR A 74 -2.91 -14.68 4.45
CA TYR A 74 -4.10 -15.14 5.14
C TYR A 74 -4.76 -14.03 5.96
N TYR A 75 -3.96 -13.28 6.74
CA TYR A 75 -4.49 -12.19 7.56
C TYR A 75 -4.79 -10.89 6.78
N ALA A 76 -4.26 -10.76 5.56
CA ALA A 76 -4.57 -9.64 4.66
C ALA A 76 -5.90 -9.83 3.89
N LEU A 77 -6.44 -11.05 3.87
CA LEU A 77 -7.76 -11.33 3.31
C LEU A 77 -8.86 -11.02 4.34
N ASP A 78 -10.01 -10.58 3.85
CA ASP A 78 -11.22 -10.48 4.65
C ASP A 78 -11.61 -11.89 5.17
N ARG A 79 -12.29 -11.96 6.30
CA ARG A 79 -12.57 -13.26 6.96
C ARG A 79 -13.29 -14.24 6.05
N ASP A 80 -14.25 -13.71 5.26
CA ASP A 80 -15.08 -14.51 4.37
C ASP A 80 -14.33 -15.01 3.12
N ASP A 81 -13.22 -14.36 2.78
CA ASP A 81 -12.36 -14.71 1.64
C ASP A 81 -11.17 -15.61 2.02
N ARG A 82 -11.05 -15.96 3.31
CA ARG A 82 -9.94 -16.82 3.78
C ARG A 82 -10.14 -18.26 3.36
N PRO A 83 -9.11 -18.89 2.78
CA PRO A 83 -9.18 -20.31 2.43
C PRO A 83 -9.28 -21.20 3.66
N ALA A 84 -9.76 -22.43 3.47
CA ALA A 84 -9.71 -23.46 4.48
C ALA A 84 -8.26 -23.80 4.86
N ILE A 85 -8.05 -24.28 6.07
CA ILE A 85 -6.70 -24.54 6.63
C ILE A 85 -5.93 -25.57 5.80
N GLU A 86 -6.62 -26.56 5.25
CA GLU A 86 -6.05 -27.59 4.38
C GLU A 86 -5.48 -26.98 3.09
N GLN A 87 -6.19 -26.03 2.51
CA GLN A 87 -5.72 -25.28 1.33
C GLN A 87 -4.50 -24.39 1.66
N VAL A 88 -4.48 -23.79 2.85
CA VAL A 88 -3.31 -23.04 3.32
C VAL A 88 -2.09 -23.94 3.44
N ALA A 89 -2.24 -25.14 4.05
CA ALA A 89 -1.17 -26.11 4.19
C ALA A 89 -0.64 -26.56 2.82
N GLU A 90 -1.54 -26.85 1.89
CA GLU A 90 -1.17 -27.26 0.54
C GLU A 90 -0.40 -26.15 -0.19
N VAL A 91 -0.85 -24.90 -0.14
CA VAL A 91 -0.12 -23.78 -0.74
C VAL A 91 1.27 -23.62 -0.13
N ILE A 92 1.42 -23.70 1.20
CA ILE A 92 2.74 -23.58 1.85
C ILE A 92 3.69 -24.67 1.32
N LYS A 93 3.20 -25.89 1.15
CA LYS A 93 3.98 -27.05 0.71
C LYS A 93 4.33 -27.00 -0.77
N SER A 94 3.34 -26.69 -1.63
CA SER A 94 3.44 -26.84 -3.09
C SER A 94 3.79 -25.52 -3.80
N LEU A 95 3.84 -24.37 -3.10
CA LEU A 95 4.07 -23.06 -3.72
C LEU A 95 5.31 -23.04 -4.60
N ASP A 96 5.11 -22.82 -5.88
CA ASP A 96 6.18 -22.60 -6.85
C ASP A 96 6.05 -21.24 -7.51
N ALA A 97 6.93 -20.29 -7.11
CA ALA A 97 6.91 -18.93 -7.64
C ALA A 97 7.37 -18.84 -9.11
N TRP A 98 7.97 -19.91 -9.67
CA TRP A 98 8.39 -19.98 -11.08
C TRP A 98 7.25 -20.40 -12.01
N GLN A 99 6.21 -21.01 -11.48
CA GLN A 99 5.04 -21.44 -12.25
C GLN A 99 3.96 -20.36 -12.26
N LYS A 100 3.20 -20.29 -13.35
CA LYS A 100 2.02 -19.43 -13.42
C LYS A 100 0.95 -19.98 -12.46
N SER A 101 0.31 -19.09 -11.68
CA SER A 101 -0.84 -19.46 -10.89
C SER A 101 -2.08 -19.58 -11.77
N ASN A 102 -2.94 -20.56 -11.47
CA ASN A 102 -4.26 -20.70 -12.07
C ASN A 102 -5.33 -19.86 -11.37
N GLU A 103 -4.99 -19.23 -10.26
CA GLU A 103 -5.90 -18.39 -9.49
C GLU A 103 -6.34 -17.17 -10.31
N LYS A 104 -7.64 -16.91 -10.35
CA LYS A 104 -8.21 -15.76 -11.05
C LYS A 104 -7.96 -14.49 -10.23
N VAL A 105 -7.61 -13.40 -10.92
CA VAL A 105 -7.45 -12.07 -10.32
C VAL A 105 -8.70 -11.25 -10.64
N VAL A 106 -9.47 -10.93 -9.60
CA VAL A 106 -10.73 -10.19 -9.73
C VAL A 106 -10.44 -8.69 -9.84
N VAL A 107 -10.83 -8.08 -10.96
CA VAL A 107 -10.62 -6.66 -11.20
C VAL A 107 -11.85 -5.85 -10.84
N THR A 108 -11.65 -4.78 -10.07
CA THR A 108 -12.65 -3.76 -9.74
C THR A 108 -12.18 -2.39 -10.19
N ALA A 109 -13.11 -1.47 -10.47
CA ALA A 109 -12.79 -0.08 -10.78
C ALA A 109 -12.98 0.81 -9.54
N LYS A 110 -11.97 1.61 -9.23
CA LYS A 110 -12.09 2.68 -8.24
C LYS A 110 -12.13 4.01 -8.97
N TRP A 111 -13.31 4.61 -9.02
CA TRP A 111 -13.54 5.89 -9.67
C TRP A 111 -12.87 7.03 -8.90
N LYS A 112 -12.32 7.99 -9.63
CA LYS A 112 -11.74 9.22 -9.13
C LYS A 112 -12.78 10.35 -9.20
N ASP A 113 -12.53 11.44 -8.46
CA ASP A 113 -13.43 12.62 -8.43
C ASP A 113 -13.58 13.30 -9.82
N ASN A 114 -12.64 13.09 -10.75
CA ASN A 114 -12.61 13.64 -12.11
C ASN A 114 -13.26 12.73 -13.18
N GLY A 115 -13.92 11.65 -12.78
CA GLY A 115 -14.52 10.68 -13.72
C GLY A 115 -13.56 9.63 -14.28
N ASP A 116 -12.26 9.73 -14.00
CA ASP A 116 -11.26 8.71 -14.34
C ASP A 116 -11.34 7.53 -13.35
N TYR A 117 -10.69 6.40 -13.66
CA TYR A 117 -10.70 5.23 -12.79
C TYR A 117 -9.31 4.64 -12.56
N ARG A 118 -9.22 3.82 -11.52
CA ARG A 118 -8.09 2.91 -11.27
C ARG A 118 -8.58 1.48 -11.31
N ALA A 119 -7.98 0.66 -12.15
CA ALA A 119 -8.21 -0.78 -12.16
C ALA A 119 -7.48 -1.39 -10.95
N ILE A 120 -8.24 -1.94 -10.01
CA ILE A 120 -7.70 -2.56 -8.80
C ILE A 120 -7.78 -4.07 -8.95
N SER A 121 -6.63 -4.72 -8.89
CA SER A 121 -6.49 -6.17 -8.94
C SER A 121 -6.65 -6.77 -7.54
N ASN A 122 -7.70 -7.56 -7.33
CA ASN A 122 -7.93 -8.27 -6.08
C ASN A 122 -7.40 -9.69 -6.24
N PHE A 123 -6.35 -9.99 -5.48
CA PHE A 123 -5.64 -11.25 -5.54
C PHE A 123 -6.17 -12.19 -4.47
N GLY A 124 -6.29 -13.48 -4.80
CA GLY A 124 -6.56 -14.52 -3.83
C GLY A 124 -5.33 -14.91 -3.01
N PHE A 125 -5.45 -16.00 -2.27
CA PHE A 125 -4.47 -16.39 -1.26
C PHE A 125 -3.12 -16.81 -1.86
N GLU A 126 -3.11 -17.60 -2.93
CA GLU A 126 -1.87 -18.09 -3.55
C GLU A 126 -1.06 -16.93 -4.15
N HIS A 127 -1.70 -16.08 -4.96
CA HIS A 127 -1.03 -14.89 -5.51
C HIS A 127 -0.48 -13.98 -4.42
N ARG A 128 -1.27 -13.70 -3.35
CA ARG A 128 -0.81 -12.88 -2.23
C ARG A 128 0.39 -13.51 -1.52
N THR A 129 0.38 -14.82 -1.32
CA THR A 129 1.52 -15.53 -0.72
C THR A 129 2.79 -15.36 -1.54
N ARG A 130 2.71 -15.51 -2.87
CA ARG A 130 3.85 -15.26 -3.79
C ARG A 130 4.32 -13.81 -3.72
N GLN A 131 3.40 -12.86 -3.69
CA GLN A 131 3.70 -11.44 -3.64
C GLN A 131 4.37 -11.04 -2.32
N TYR A 132 3.89 -11.52 -1.16
CA TYR A 132 4.53 -11.27 0.13
C TYR A 132 5.92 -11.89 0.20
N LEU A 133 6.07 -13.12 -0.30
CA LEU A 133 7.38 -13.79 -0.36
C LEU A 133 8.41 -12.97 -1.14
N VAL A 134 8.03 -12.44 -2.29
CA VAL A 134 8.87 -11.57 -3.12
C VAL A 134 9.10 -10.21 -2.44
N ALA A 135 8.05 -9.61 -1.89
CA ALA A 135 8.12 -8.30 -1.23
C ALA A 135 9.04 -8.30 -0.03
N ASP A 136 9.00 -9.34 0.81
CA ASP A 136 9.87 -9.48 1.99
C ASP A 136 11.35 -9.52 1.59
N PHE A 137 11.69 -10.31 0.57
CA PHE A 137 13.05 -10.36 0.05
C PHE A 137 13.51 -9.02 -0.52
N LEU A 138 12.72 -8.43 -1.43
CA LEU A 138 13.04 -7.15 -2.06
C LEU A 138 13.17 -6.03 -1.04
N SER A 139 12.27 -5.97 -0.05
CA SER A 139 12.31 -4.95 1.01
C SER A 139 13.61 -5.02 1.83
N SER A 140 14.15 -6.23 2.05
CA SER A 140 15.39 -6.39 2.82
C SER A 140 16.62 -5.90 2.08
N ILE A 141 16.64 -5.98 0.75
CA ILE A 141 17.78 -5.63 -0.10
C ILE A 141 17.63 -4.28 -0.81
N ALA A 142 16.47 -3.63 -0.69
CA ALA A 142 16.19 -2.40 -1.41
C ALA A 142 17.19 -1.28 -1.05
N LEU A 143 17.94 -0.82 -2.03
CA LEU A 143 18.82 0.35 -1.93
C LEU A 143 18.00 1.58 -2.37
N LEU A 144 17.13 2.06 -1.51
CA LEU A 144 16.30 3.23 -1.77
C LEU A 144 17.09 4.53 -1.60
N HIS A 145 16.59 5.62 -2.19
CA HIS A 145 17.15 6.94 -1.93
C HIS A 145 16.89 7.34 -0.45
N PRO A 146 17.79 8.06 0.23
CA PRO A 146 17.60 8.45 1.63
C PRO A 146 16.29 9.16 1.93
N ASP A 147 15.81 9.98 0.99
CA ASP A 147 14.57 10.75 1.10
C ASP A 147 13.33 10.03 0.55
N GLN A 148 13.34 8.68 0.39
CA GLN A 148 12.16 7.87 0.04
C GLN A 148 11.52 7.26 1.29
N TYR A 149 10.23 7.48 1.48
CA TYR A 149 9.49 7.15 2.70
C TYR A 149 8.30 6.19 2.50
N GLY A 150 7.94 5.81 1.27
CA GLY A 150 6.77 4.97 0.98
C GLY A 150 6.79 3.62 1.71
N THR A 151 7.94 2.96 1.73
CA THR A 151 8.14 1.68 2.44
C THR A 151 8.96 1.82 3.73
N ARG A 152 9.41 3.05 4.08
CA ARG A 152 10.21 3.34 5.27
C ARG A 152 9.65 4.53 6.03
N GLY A 153 9.17 4.33 7.25
CA GLY A 153 8.70 5.40 8.14
C GLY A 153 7.36 6.04 7.76
N GLY A 154 6.90 5.85 6.52
CA GLY A 154 5.59 6.32 6.07
C GLY A 154 5.43 7.84 6.02
N VAL A 155 4.18 8.30 5.92
CA VAL A 155 3.84 9.73 5.86
C VAL A 155 4.42 10.54 7.02
N PRO A 156 4.38 10.08 8.29
CA PRO A 156 4.97 10.86 9.39
C PRO A 156 6.45 11.17 9.20
N ALA A 157 7.25 10.19 8.77
CA ALA A 157 8.68 10.40 8.54
C ALA A 157 8.96 11.33 7.35
N ALA A 158 8.15 11.24 6.29
CA ALA A 158 8.24 12.17 5.16
C ALA A 158 7.95 13.63 5.60
N ILE A 159 6.93 13.84 6.43
CA ILE A 159 6.57 15.15 6.95
C ILE A 159 7.63 15.69 7.93
N ASP A 160 8.18 14.82 8.80
CA ASP A 160 9.32 15.18 9.67
C ASP A 160 10.50 15.68 8.82
N ARG A 161 10.83 14.96 7.74
CA ARG A 161 11.91 15.34 6.82
C ARG A 161 11.67 16.69 6.12
N VAL A 162 10.45 16.90 5.62
CA VAL A 162 10.08 18.19 5.01
C VAL A 162 10.22 19.32 6.03
N SER A 163 9.79 19.12 7.27
CA SER A 163 9.94 20.11 8.36
C SER A 163 11.39 20.42 8.66
N GLU A 164 12.27 19.41 8.70
CA GLU A 164 13.72 19.61 8.87
C GLU A 164 14.31 20.45 7.75
N LEU A 165 13.96 20.14 6.51
CA LEU A 165 14.45 20.85 5.32
C LEU A 165 13.96 22.30 5.28
N LEU A 166 12.71 22.55 5.64
CA LEU A 166 12.17 23.91 5.75
C LEU A 166 12.96 24.74 6.77
N ARG A 167 13.26 24.17 7.98
CA ARG A 167 14.10 24.84 8.99
C ARG A 167 15.52 25.08 8.50
N ALA A 168 16.04 24.22 7.63
CA ALA A 168 17.38 24.34 7.03
C ALA A 168 17.42 25.32 5.83
N GLY A 169 16.32 26.03 5.55
CA GLY A 169 16.23 27.06 4.50
C GLY A 169 15.91 26.53 3.09
N TYR A 170 15.47 25.27 2.96
CA TYR A 170 14.98 24.73 1.68
C TYR A 170 13.51 25.13 1.50
N VAL A 171 13.25 26.38 1.15
CA VAL A 171 11.92 27.00 1.16
C VAL A 171 11.30 27.18 -0.22
N TRP A 172 12.05 26.97 -1.30
CA TRP A 172 11.55 26.88 -2.67
C TRP A 172 11.15 25.45 -2.97
N THR A 173 9.86 25.23 -3.26
CA THR A 173 9.35 23.86 -3.39
C THR A 173 8.52 23.67 -4.64
N ILE A 174 8.64 22.46 -5.23
CA ILE A 174 7.87 22.01 -6.39
C ILE A 174 7.32 20.62 -6.08
N GLU A 175 6.00 20.48 -5.94
CA GLU A 175 5.32 19.19 -5.74
C GLU A 175 5.02 18.55 -7.09
N LEU A 176 5.43 17.31 -7.27
CA LEU A 176 5.22 16.50 -8.46
C LEU A 176 4.56 15.16 -8.09
N ASP A 177 3.86 14.59 -9.07
CA ASP A 177 3.22 13.27 -8.97
C ASP A 177 3.41 12.51 -10.29
N ILE A 178 3.77 11.25 -10.24
CA ILE A 178 3.94 10.46 -11.44
C ILE A 178 2.57 10.00 -11.94
N ALA A 179 2.14 10.55 -13.07
CA ALA A 179 0.89 10.18 -13.69
C ALA A 179 0.86 8.69 -14.03
N ASN A 180 -0.20 7.99 -13.59
CA ASN A 180 -0.37 6.56 -13.82
C ASN A 180 0.89 5.72 -13.48
N CYS A 181 1.59 6.02 -12.39
CA CYS A 181 2.89 5.46 -12.03
C CYS A 181 2.95 3.93 -12.22
N PHE A 182 2.04 3.17 -11.59
CA PHE A 182 2.07 1.70 -11.67
C PHE A 182 1.86 1.14 -13.09
N PRO A 183 0.88 1.60 -13.87
CA PRO A 183 0.71 1.18 -15.25
C PRO A 183 1.84 1.60 -16.19
N SER A 184 2.64 2.61 -15.84
CA SER A 184 3.71 3.14 -16.70
C SER A 184 5.00 2.32 -16.68
N PHE A 185 5.16 1.36 -15.75
CA PHE A 185 6.32 0.49 -15.73
C PHE A 185 6.21 -0.60 -16.79
N GLU A 186 7.18 -0.67 -17.70
CA GLU A 186 7.27 -1.71 -18.71
C GLU A 186 7.85 -3.00 -18.14
N GLY A 187 7.04 -4.06 -18.08
CA GLY A 187 7.40 -5.32 -17.45
C GLY A 187 8.63 -6.02 -18.04
N LYS A 188 8.92 -5.82 -19.33
CA LYS A 188 9.98 -6.53 -20.04
C LYS A 188 11.38 -6.28 -19.49
N ASN A 189 11.65 -5.07 -18.98
CA ASN A 189 13.00 -4.66 -18.52
C ASN A 189 13.19 -4.80 -17.00
N LEU A 190 12.19 -5.27 -16.25
CA LEU A 190 12.26 -5.38 -14.78
C LEU A 190 13.39 -6.30 -14.29
N HIS A 191 13.76 -7.33 -15.05
CA HIS A 191 14.83 -8.28 -14.70
C HIS A 191 16.22 -7.63 -14.58
N ASN A 192 16.43 -6.46 -15.20
CA ASN A 192 17.68 -5.70 -15.09
C ASN A 192 17.82 -4.99 -13.72
N PHE A 193 16.70 -4.71 -13.07
CA PHE A 193 16.61 -3.93 -11.82
C PHE A 193 16.30 -4.77 -10.59
N LEU A 194 15.65 -5.91 -10.80
CA LEU A 194 15.25 -6.81 -9.72
C LEU A 194 16.16 -8.05 -9.70
N PRO A 195 16.78 -8.41 -8.58
CA PRO A 195 17.65 -9.58 -8.47
C PRO A 195 16.82 -10.87 -8.29
N LEU A 196 15.80 -11.05 -9.10
CA LEU A 196 14.88 -12.19 -9.10
C LEU A 196 14.98 -12.94 -10.42
N PRO A 197 14.66 -14.25 -10.44
CA PRO A 197 14.50 -14.99 -11.68
C PRO A 197 13.40 -14.38 -12.57
N GLU A 198 13.64 -14.36 -13.88
CA GLU A 198 12.71 -13.73 -14.84
C GLU A 198 11.31 -14.33 -14.78
N LYS A 199 11.18 -15.67 -14.65
CA LYS A 199 9.89 -16.33 -14.47
C LYS A 199 9.16 -15.89 -13.22
N VAL A 200 9.87 -15.66 -12.11
CA VAL A 200 9.26 -15.14 -10.87
C VAL A 200 8.75 -13.71 -11.08
N ILE A 201 9.54 -12.86 -11.74
CA ILE A 201 9.10 -11.50 -12.11
C ILE A 201 7.85 -11.57 -12.98
N ALA A 202 7.85 -12.42 -14.02
CA ALA A 202 6.73 -12.59 -14.92
C ALA A 202 5.45 -13.04 -14.18
N HIS A 203 5.53 -14.02 -13.29
CA HIS A 203 4.36 -14.65 -12.69
C HIS A 203 3.90 -14.03 -11.36
N THR A 204 4.70 -13.14 -10.76
CA THR A 204 4.39 -12.54 -9.45
C THR A 204 4.27 -11.02 -9.47
N ILE A 205 5.05 -10.34 -10.35
CA ILE A 205 5.17 -8.87 -10.35
C ILE A 205 4.44 -8.25 -11.53
N ARG A 206 4.52 -8.82 -12.72
CA ARG A 206 3.97 -8.25 -13.95
C ARG A 206 2.46 -8.43 -14.04
N GLY A 207 1.77 -7.42 -14.55
CA GLY A 207 0.32 -7.46 -14.79
C GLY A 207 -0.08 -8.24 -16.04
N ASP A 208 0.75 -8.24 -17.09
CA ASP A 208 0.42 -8.80 -18.42
C ASP A 208 0.28 -10.34 -18.44
N THR A 209 0.78 -11.02 -17.42
CA THR A 209 0.69 -12.49 -17.30
C THR A 209 -0.51 -12.95 -16.46
N LEU A 210 -1.25 -12.01 -15.83
CA LEU A 210 -2.34 -12.32 -14.92
C LEU A 210 -3.59 -12.85 -15.65
N ASN A 211 -4.26 -13.82 -15.03
CA ASN A 211 -5.59 -14.29 -15.44
C ASN A 211 -6.67 -13.40 -14.81
N VAL A 212 -6.92 -12.22 -15.42
CA VAL A 212 -7.86 -11.23 -14.87
C VAL A 212 -9.30 -11.53 -15.30
N VAL A 213 -10.22 -11.37 -14.35
CA VAL A 213 -11.67 -11.47 -14.56
C VAL A 213 -12.36 -10.25 -13.94
N PRO A 214 -13.50 -9.79 -14.48
CA PRO A 214 -14.27 -8.69 -13.88
C PRO A 214 -14.89 -9.12 -12.55
N GLY A 215 -14.90 -8.20 -11.57
CA GLY A 215 -15.65 -8.39 -10.33
C GLY A 215 -17.13 -7.99 -10.49
N ASP A 216 -18.00 -8.52 -9.64
CA ASP A 216 -19.46 -8.28 -9.69
C ASP A 216 -19.83 -6.79 -9.64
N SER A 217 -19.07 -6.00 -8.87
CA SER A 217 -19.28 -4.55 -8.80
C SER A 217 -19.04 -3.86 -10.15
N LEU A 218 -18.09 -4.37 -10.94
CA LEU A 218 -17.79 -3.85 -12.26
C LEU A 218 -18.86 -4.24 -13.26
N LEU A 219 -19.31 -5.49 -13.24
CA LEU A 219 -20.40 -5.99 -14.08
C LEU A 219 -21.71 -5.22 -13.83
N LYS A 220 -22.02 -4.86 -12.57
CA LYS A 220 -23.21 -4.06 -12.23
C LYS A 220 -23.17 -2.63 -12.76
N VAL A 221 -21.99 -2.03 -12.88
CA VAL A 221 -21.82 -0.64 -13.37
C VAL A 221 -21.89 -0.61 -14.91
N VAL A 222 -21.38 -1.64 -15.54
CA VAL A 222 -21.34 -1.76 -17.02
C VAL A 222 -22.68 -2.23 -17.60
N GLY A 223 -23.59 -2.78 -16.77
CA GLY A 223 -24.89 -3.32 -17.20
C GLY A 223 -24.78 -4.70 -17.89
N PRO A 224 -25.90 -5.35 -18.17
CA PRO A 224 -25.89 -6.57 -18.96
C PRO A 224 -25.40 -6.26 -20.39
N ALA A 225 -24.52 -7.10 -20.88
CA ALA A 225 -23.79 -6.94 -22.15
C ALA A 225 -24.69 -6.88 -23.41
N GLU A 226 -25.97 -7.20 -23.26
CA GLU A 226 -26.91 -7.32 -24.38
C GLU A 226 -27.44 -5.97 -24.88
N ASP A 227 -27.37 -4.89 -24.06
CA ASP A 227 -28.08 -3.65 -24.36
C ASP A 227 -27.20 -2.48 -24.84
N ASP A 228 -25.86 -2.52 -24.67
CA ASP A 228 -24.97 -1.43 -25.11
C ASP A 228 -23.54 -1.88 -25.44
N PRO A 229 -23.15 -1.89 -26.75
CA PRO A 229 -21.78 -2.21 -27.17
C PRO A 229 -20.68 -1.33 -26.53
N GLY A 230 -21.01 -0.09 -26.16
CA GLY A 230 -20.09 0.83 -25.47
C GLY A 230 -19.68 0.34 -24.09
N ASN A 231 -20.56 -0.36 -23.40
CA ASN A 231 -20.29 -0.94 -22.07
C ASN A 231 -19.25 -2.08 -22.12
N LEU A 232 -19.28 -2.92 -23.17
CA LEU A 232 -18.29 -3.97 -23.37
C LEU A 232 -16.90 -3.42 -23.69
N ALA A 233 -16.83 -2.35 -24.48
CA ALA A 233 -15.58 -1.66 -24.77
C ALA A 233 -14.95 -1.11 -23.48
N GLY A 234 -15.72 -0.43 -22.62
CA GLY A 234 -15.26 0.07 -21.33
C GLY A 234 -14.78 -1.03 -20.38
N LEU A 235 -15.45 -2.19 -20.34
CA LEU A 235 -15.02 -3.35 -19.58
C LEU A 235 -13.67 -3.89 -20.08
N GLY A 236 -13.53 -4.02 -21.39
CA GLY A 236 -12.29 -4.45 -22.04
C GLY A 236 -11.11 -3.53 -21.69
N GLU A 237 -11.33 -2.21 -21.70
CA GLU A 237 -10.33 -1.21 -21.33
C GLU A 237 -9.89 -1.32 -19.88
N ILE A 238 -10.82 -1.52 -18.93
CA ILE A 238 -10.51 -1.70 -17.50
C ILE A 238 -9.69 -2.96 -17.28
N LEU A 239 -10.05 -4.07 -17.90
CA LEU A 239 -9.30 -5.32 -17.81
C LEU A 239 -7.91 -5.20 -18.46
N ALA A 240 -7.82 -4.50 -19.59
CA ALA A 240 -6.54 -4.20 -20.23
C ALA A 240 -5.67 -3.30 -19.35
N ALA A 241 -6.25 -2.31 -18.67
CA ALA A 241 -5.54 -1.44 -17.74
C ALA A 241 -4.98 -2.22 -16.53
N ALA A 242 -5.71 -3.22 -16.03
CA ALA A 242 -5.24 -4.09 -14.95
C ALA A 242 -4.01 -4.96 -15.34
N ARG A 243 -3.81 -5.20 -16.63
CA ARG A 243 -2.66 -5.94 -17.16
C ARG A 243 -1.44 -5.07 -17.48
N ARG A 244 -1.55 -3.73 -17.39
CA ARG A 244 -0.44 -2.84 -17.66
C ARG A 244 0.48 -2.70 -16.45
N GLY A 245 1.78 -2.75 -16.68
CA GLY A 245 2.81 -2.44 -15.68
C GLY A 245 2.74 -3.29 -14.42
N LEU A 246 2.80 -2.62 -13.28
CA LEU A 246 2.67 -3.22 -11.97
C LEU A 246 1.20 -3.23 -11.55
N PRO A 247 0.62 -4.38 -11.19
CA PRO A 247 -0.81 -4.45 -10.87
C PRO A 247 -1.12 -3.72 -9.57
N GLN A 248 -2.08 -2.78 -9.62
CA GLN A 248 -2.54 -2.07 -8.43
C GLN A 248 -3.33 -3.01 -7.51
N GLY A 249 -2.84 -3.19 -6.30
CA GLY A 249 -3.36 -4.15 -5.32
C GLY A 249 -2.42 -5.32 -5.01
N SER A 250 -1.33 -5.46 -5.79
CA SER A 250 -0.27 -6.42 -5.48
C SER A 250 0.52 -5.98 -4.24
N ALA A 251 0.78 -6.91 -3.32
CA ALA A 251 1.61 -6.66 -2.14
C ALA A 251 3.07 -6.35 -2.50
N ALA A 252 3.58 -6.83 -3.64
CA ALA A 252 4.94 -6.57 -4.11
C ALA A 252 5.08 -5.26 -4.89
N ALA A 253 3.98 -4.71 -5.44
CA ALA A 253 4.06 -3.59 -6.38
C ALA A 253 4.66 -2.32 -5.74
N SER A 254 4.38 -2.05 -4.46
CA SER A 254 4.88 -0.84 -3.79
C SER A 254 6.40 -0.85 -3.64
N ILE A 255 7.01 -1.96 -3.16
CA ILE A 255 8.47 -2.03 -3.02
C ILE A 255 9.17 -2.05 -4.38
N VAL A 256 8.58 -2.71 -5.39
CA VAL A 256 9.12 -2.69 -6.74
C VAL A 256 9.12 -1.27 -7.30
N ALA A 257 8.00 -0.54 -7.20
CA ALA A 257 7.91 0.85 -7.64
C ALA A 257 8.96 1.74 -6.93
N GLU A 258 9.10 1.62 -5.60
CA GLU A 258 10.11 2.36 -4.82
C GLU A 258 11.54 2.06 -5.30
N MET A 259 11.89 0.79 -5.57
CA MET A 259 13.20 0.42 -6.09
C MET A 259 13.47 1.03 -7.46
N LEU A 260 12.46 1.07 -8.33
CA LEU A 260 12.56 1.66 -9.67
C LEU A 260 12.67 3.18 -9.61
N ILE A 261 11.83 3.84 -8.81
CA ILE A 261 11.87 5.29 -8.58
C ILE A 261 13.22 5.73 -7.95
N ALA A 262 13.85 4.87 -7.15
CA ALA A 262 15.16 5.16 -6.59
C ALA A 262 16.26 5.38 -7.66
N VAL A 263 16.11 4.80 -8.85
CA VAL A 263 17.12 4.89 -9.91
C VAL A 263 17.32 6.34 -10.37
N PRO A 264 16.29 7.06 -10.88
CA PRO A 264 16.43 8.44 -11.28
C PRO A 264 16.74 9.38 -10.11
N LEU A 265 16.19 9.12 -8.90
CA LEU A 265 16.47 9.98 -7.74
C LEU A 265 17.95 10.01 -7.35
N LYS A 266 18.69 8.93 -7.59
CA LYS A 266 20.13 8.85 -7.30
C LYS A 266 21.02 9.61 -8.30
N THR A 267 20.49 9.99 -9.44
CA THR A 267 21.23 10.74 -10.46
C THR A 267 21.07 12.26 -10.33
N LEU A 268 20.20 12.70 -9.40
CA LEU A 268 19.90 14.12 -9.24
C LEU A 268 21.07 14.90 -8.66
N PRO A 269 21.22 16.20 -9.01
CA PRO A 269 22.20 17.10 -8.40
C PRO A 269 21.98 17.23 -6.89
N SER A 270 23.06 17.47 -6.15
CA SER A 270 23.00 17.64 -4.68
C SER A 270 22.54 19.02 -4.21
N VAL A 271 22.24 19.95 -5.11
CA VAL A 271 21.81 21.32 -4.81
C VAL A 271 20.45 21.42 -4.12
N GLY A 272 19.62 20.40 -4.25
CA GLY A 272 18.33 20.29 -3.61
C GLY A 272 18.13 18.96 -2.87
N ARG A 273 16.89 18.73 -2.43
CA ARG A 273 16.41 17.49 -1.80
C ARG A 273 15.07 17.12 -2.37
N VAL A 274 14.76 15.81 -2.38
CA VAL A 274 13.50 15.30 -2.95
C VAL A 274 12.86 14.28 -1.99
N PRO A 275 12.27 14.73 -0.86
CA PRO A 275 11.39 13.85 -0.10
C PRO A 275 10.32 13.26 -0.98
N SER A 276 10.17 11.93 -0.95
CA SER A 276 9.21 11.22 -1.80
C SER A 276 8.45 10.14 -1.03
N TYR A 277 7.23 9.90 -1.45
CA TYR A 277 6.35 8.86 -0.93
C TYR A 277 5.57 8.24 -2.09
N ALA A 278 5.92 7.01 -2.45
CA ALA A 278 5.43 6.35 -3.66
C ALA A 278 5.64 7.25 -4.90
N ASP A 279 4.57 7.62 -5.60
CA ASP A 279 4.54 8.48 -6.77
C ASP A 279 4.59 9.99 -6.48
N ASN A 280 4.45 10.40 -5.21
CA ASN A 280 4.49 11.80 -4.81
C ASN A 280 5.90 12.24 -4.44
N MET A 281 6.36 13.34 -5.02
CA MET A 281 7.68 13.90 -4.82
C MET A 281 7.60 15.39 -4.51
N LEU A 282 8.44 15.87 -3.60
CA LEU A 282 8.57 17.28 -3.27
C LEU A 282 10.02 17.71 -3.48
N ILE A 283 10.28 18.44 -4.56
CA ILE A 283 11.58 19.10 -4.74
C ILE A 283 11.65 20.25 -3.74
N MET A 284 12.77 20.36 -3.03
CA MET A 284 13.05 21.40 -2.06
C MET A 284 14.44 21.99 -2.29
N ALA A 285 14.55 23.28 -2.43
CA ALA A 285 15.79 23.99 -2.71
C ALA A 285 15.90 25.30 -1.90
N LYS A 286 17.10 25.89 -1.87
CA LYS A 286 17.36 27.14 -1.18
C LYS A 286 17.12 28.37 -2.06
N SER A 287 17.20 28.19 -3.38
CA SER A 287 16.90 29.22 -4.38
C SER A 287 15.88 28.72 -5.41
N GLU A 288 15.26 29.63 -6.14
CA GLU A 288 14.35 29.33 -7.23
C GLU A 288 15.08 28.61 -8.37
N GLU A 289 16.26 29.08 -8.72
CA GLU A 289 17.11 28.52 -9.78
C GLU A 289 17.45 27.06 -9.50
N ASP A 290 17.82 26.75 -8.27
CA ASP A 290 18.09 25.38 -7.85
C ASP A 290 16.84 24.50 -7.92
N ALA A 291 15.67 25.01 -7.53
CA ALA A 291 14.39 24.28 -7.60
C ALA A 291 14.02 23.94 -9.05
N VAL A 292 14.17 24.91 -9.97
CA VAL A 292 13.91 24.73 -11.41
C VAL A 292 14.93 23.77 -12.02
N SER A 293 16.22 23.93 -11.70
CA SER A 293 17.29 23.01 -12.16
C SER A 293 17.01 21.57 -11.72
N MET A 294 16.66 21.36 -10.46
CA MET A 294 16.30 20.05 -9.92
C MET A 294 15.07 19.48 -10.62
N SER A 295 14.06 20.29 -10.89
CA SER A 295 12.83 19.86 -11.58
C SER A 295 13.16 19.39 -13.01
N THR A 296 13.95 20.15 -13.73
CA THR A 296 14.40 19.79 -15.09
C THR A 296 15.21 18.49 -15.10
N ALA A 297 16.16 18.35 -14.17
CA ALA A 297 16.95 17.12 -14.03
C ALA A 297 16.06 15.92 -13.68
N LEU A 298 15.10 16.09 -12.78
CA LEU A 298 14.16 15.03 -12.38
C LEU A 298 13.31 14.59 -13.58
N LEU A 299 12.69 15.53 -14.30
CA LEU A 299 11.87 15.24 -15.47
C LEU A 299 12.66 14.47 -16.53
N SER A 300 13.88 14.92 -16.84
CA SER A 300 14.78 14.27 -17.80
C SER A 300 15.16 12.84 -17.36
N ALA A 301 15.47 12.65 -16.07
CA ALA A 301 15.85 11.35 -15.52
C ALA A 301 14.67 10.35 -15.54
N PHE A 302 13.44 10.81 -15.29
CA PHE A 302 12.26 9.97 -15.39
C PHE A 302 11.85 9.66 -16.83
N GLN A 303 12.01 10.61 -17.75
CA GLN A 303 11.79 10.39 -19.18
C GLN A 303 12.74 9.35 -19.78
N ALA A 304 14.01 9.38 -19.34
CA ALA A 304 15.03 8.44 -19.76
C ALA A 304 14.98 7.09 -19.02
N HIS A 305 13.98 6.86 -18.16
CA HIS A 305 13.93 5.66 -17.33
C HIS A 305 13.75 4.39 -18.18
N PRO A 306 14.64 3.38 -18.04
CA PRO A 306 14.67 2.24 -18.96
C PRO A 306 13.53 1.23 -18.75
N VAL A 307 12.71 1.38 -17.72
CA VAL A 307 11.52 0.52 -17.44
C VAL A 307 10.20 1.25 -17.67
N GLY A 308 10.15 2.19 -18.59
CA GLY A 308 8.93 2.88 -19.01
C GLY A 308 9.03 4.39 -18.92
N HIS A 309 8.17 5.06 -19.67
CA HIS A 309 8.09 6.51 -19.66
C HIS A 309 7.28 6.97 -18.44
N LEU A 310 8.02 7.36 -17.40
CA LEU A 310 7.43 7.94 -16.21
C LEU A 310 7.26 9.45 -16.42
N SER A 311 6.03 9.94 -16.29
CA SER A 311 5.70 11.33 -16.55
C SER A 311 5.32 12.06 -15.26
N PRO A 312 6.28 12.70 -14.55
CA PRO A 312 5.96 13.53 -13.42
C PRO A 312 5.15 14.76 -13.88
N THR A 313 4.08 15.07 -13.18
CA THR A 313 3.20 16.22 -13.42
C THR A 313 3.26 17.19 -12.25
N LEU A 314 3.31 18.48 -12.55
CA LEU A 314 3.30 19.54 -11.54
C LEU A 314 1.95 19.58 -10.83
N LYS A 315 1.98 19.58 -9.49
CA LYS A 315 0.80 19.77 -8.62
C LYS A 315 0.75 21.14 -7.99
N SER A 316 1.84 21.56 -7.40
CA SER A 316 1.93 22.86 -6.73
C SER A 316 3.37 23.36 -6.70
N GLN A 317 3.51 24.68 -6.54
CA GLN A 317 4.78 25.36 -6.28
C GLN A 317 4.59 26.29 -5.09
N SER A 318 5.63 26.49 -4.30
CA SER A 318 5.62 27.44 -3.19
C SER A 318 6.95 28.16 -3.09
N CYS A 319 6.90 29.47 -2.83
CA CYS A 319 8.03 30.31 -2.54
C CYS A 319 8.13 30.61 -1.02
N PRO A 320 9.20 31.25 -0.56
CA PRO A 320 9.38 31.59 0.85
C PRO A 320 8.16 32.30 1.46
N GLY A 321 7.75 31.85 2.66
CA GLY A 321 6.59 32.40 3.37
C GLY A 321 5.24 31.80 3.00
N GLN A 322 5.15 31.04 1.92
CA GLN A 322 3.93 30.36 1.50
C GLN A 322 3.76 28.98 2.18
N TRP A 323 2.54 28.45 2.11
CA TRP A 323 2.23 27.11 2.55
C TRP A 323 2.72 26.08 1.53
N VAL A 324 3.55 25.15 1.98
CA VAL A 324 3.99 23.98 1.21
C VAL A 324 2.98 22.86 1.39
N GLN A 325 2.45 22.33 0.29
CA GLN A 325 1.56 21.17 0.31
C GLN A 325 2.36 19.89 0.07
N PHE A 326 2.16 18.87 0.89
CA PHE A 326 2.73 17.54 0.67
C PHE A 326 1.94 16.46 1.42
N LEU A 327 1.61 15.37 0.76
CA LEU A 327 0.90 14.21 1.32
C LEU A 327 -0.35 14.57 2.14
N GLY A 328 -1.07 15.57 1.68
CA GLY A 328 -2.29 16.03 2.33
C GLY A 328 -2.08 16.91 3.57
N HIS A 329 -0.85 17.30 3.85
CA HIS A 329 -0.47 18.29 4.86
C HIS A 329 -0.15 19.62 4.20
N CYS A 330 -0.30 20.71 4.97
CA CYS A 330 0.22 22.03 4.64
C CYS A 330 1.24 22.40 5.72
N LEU A 331 2.43 22.82 5.31
CA LEU A 331 3.54 23.20 6.17
C LEU A 331 3.95 24.63 5.86
N ARG A 332 4.29 25.42 6.87
CA ARG A 332 4.84 26.76 6.71
C ARG A 332 5.84 27.07 7.80
N VAL A 333 6.96 27.69 7.42
CA VAL A 333 7.95 28.20 8.38
C VAL A 333 7.44 29.52 8.94
N ASP A 334 7.50 29.66 10.25
CA ASP A 334 7.27 30.88 11.01
C ASP A 334 8.40 31.04 12.02
N GLY A 335 9.40 31.84 11.69
CA GLY A 335 10.66 31.92 12.44
C GLY A 335 11.38 30.56 12.50
N GLN A 336 11.56 30.02 13.71
CA GLN A 336 12.18 28.71 13.96
C GLN A 336 11.17 27.56 14.02
N VAL A 337 9.88 27.88 13.98
CA VAL A 337 8.80 26.89 14.09
C VAL A 337 8.26 26.55 12.71
N VAL A 338 7.98 25.28 12.48
CA VAL A 338 7.20 24.83 11.30
C VAL A 338 5.79 24.52 11.76
N GLN A 339 4.84 25.31 11.31
CA GLN A 339 3.41 25.04 11.49
C GLN A 339 2.99 23.91 10.56
N ILE A 340 2.24 22.93 11.05
CA ILE A 340 1.78 21.76 10.26
C ILE A 340 0.29 21.58 10.50
N VAL A 341 -0.49 21.64 9.42
CA VAL A 341 -1.93 21.44 9.46
C VAL A 341 -2.39 20.49 8.35
N PRO A 342 -3.51 19.78 8.51
CA PRO A 342 -4.09 19.02 7.40
C PRO A 342 -4.53 19.97 6.28
N SER A 343 -4.44 19.55 5.02
CA SER A 343 -4.95 20.35 3.90
C SER A 343 -6.46 20.56 4.00
N ALA A 344 -6.97 21.68 3.47
CA ALA A 344 -8.39 22.03 3.47
C ALA A 344 -9.27 20.91 2.90
N LYS A 345 -8.82 20.23 1.85
CA LYS A 345 -9.50 19.07 1.25
C LYS A 345 -9.65 17.90 2.26
N ASN A 346 -8.60 17.61 3.03
CA ASN A 346 -8.62 16.54 4.03
C ASN A 346 -9.47 16.93 5.25
N GLU A 347 -9.43 18.19 5.65
CA GLU A 347 -10.32 18.73 6.69
C GLU A 347 -11.79 18.59 6.30
N ALA A 348 -12.16 19.03 5.11
CA ALA A 348 -13.53 18.93 4.61
C ALA A 348 -14.00 17.46 4.52
N LYS A 349 -13.15 16.56 4.03
CA LYS A 349 -13.45 15.11 4.00
C LYS A 349 -13.65 14.53 5.40
N PHE A 350 -12.80 14.92 6.34
CA PHE A 350 -12.93 14.49 7.74
C PHE A 350 -14.23 14.99 8.36
N ALA A 351 -14.52 16.30 8.24
CA ALA A 351 -15.75 16.89 8.76
C ALA A 351 -17.02 16.23 8.19
N LYS A 352 -17.07 16.01 6.86
CA LYS A 352 -18.17 15.30 6.20
C LYS A 352 -18.38 13.89 6.75
N ARG A 353 -17.30 13.11 6.92
CA ARG A 353 -17.38 11.75 7.47
C ARG A 353 -17.74 11.73 8.94
N MET A 354 -17.27 12.70 9.72
CA MET A 354 -17.64 12.82 11.13
C MET A 354 -19.11 13.17 11.31
N LYS A 355 -19.64 14.12 10.51
CA LYS A 355 -21.09 14.45 10.50
C LYS A 355 -21.94 13.22 10.18
N ALA A 356 -21.59 12.47 9.14
CA ALA A 356 -22.29 11.25 8.77
C ALA A 356 -22.16 10.14 9.84
N GLY A 357 -20.95 9.99 10.42
CA GLY A 357 -20.68 9.03 11.49
C GLY A 357 -21.49 9.28 12.75
N LEU A 358 -21.52 10.52 13.24
CA LEU A 358 -22.33 10.90 14.40
C LEU A 358 -23.81 10.67 14.16
N LYS A 359 -24.35 11.07 12.99
CA LYS A 359 -25.74 10.79 12.62
C LYS A 359 -26.04 9.29 12.60
N SER A 360 -25.12 8.49 12.09
CA SER A 360 -25.23 7.03 12.02
C SER A 360 -25.21 6.36 13.40
N VAL A 361 -24.43 6.87 14.35
CA VAL A 361 -24.35 6.37 15.73
C VAL A 361 -25.58 6.82 16.52
N GLY A 362 -26.05 8.05 16.36
CA GLY A 362 -27.19 8.63 17.09
C GLY A 362 -28.58 8.24 16.56
N SER A 363 -28.69 7.30 15.61
CA SER A 363 -29.99 6.91 15.03
C SER A 363 -30.84 6.10 16.03
N PRO A 364 -32.04 6.56 16.42
CA PRO A 364 -32.84 5.95 17.49
C PRO A 364 -33.45 4.57 17.16
N HIS A 365 -33.45 4.18 15.88
CA HIS A 365 -34.05 2.92 15.42
C HIS A 365 -33.12 1.70 15.45
N LEU A 366 -31.93 1.82 16.04
CA LEU A 366 -30.91 0.76 15.99
C LEU A 366 -30.85 0.01 17.34
N ARG A 367 -30.70 -1.32 17.28
CA ARG A 367 -30.49 -2.15 18.48
C ARG A 367 -29.05 -1.94 19.03
N GLY A 368 -28.89 -2.07 20.35
CA GLY A 368 -27.67 -1.70 21.08
C GLY A 368 -26.36 -2.28 20.53
N TYR A 369 -26.34 -3.51 19.96
CA TYR A 369 -25.13 -4.08 19.37
C TYR A 369 -24.73 -3.40 18.04
N VAL A 370 -25.72 -2.96 17.24
CA VAL A 370 -25.47 -2.24 15.96
C VAL A 370 -24.88 -0.87 16.23
N HIS A 371 -25.35 -0.16 17.26
CA HIS A 371 -24.76 1.11 17.69
C HIS A 371 -23.31 0.95 18.07
N ARG A 372 -22.99 -0.06 18.90
CA ARG A 372 -21.60 -0.34 19.28
C ARG A 372 -20.72 -0.68 18.11
N ALA A 373 -21.21 -1.45 17.14
CA ALA A 373 -20.46 -1.77 15.92
C ALA A 373 -20.17 -0.52 15.06
N ARG A 374 -21.18 0.35 14.86
CA ARG A 374 -21.03 1.62 14.15
C ARG A 374 -20.09 2.58 14.87
N ALA A 375 -20.22 2.73 16.17
CA ALA A 375 -19.34 3.55 16.98
C ALA A 375 -17.87 3.08 16.86
N ARG A 376 -17.61 1.78 16.98
CA ARG A 376 -16.27 1.21 16.79
C ARG A 376 -15.71 1.50 15.39
N ARG A 377 -16.55 1.51 14.36
CA ARG A 377 -16.14 1.87 12.99
C ARG A 377 -15.72 3.33 12.91
N VAL A 378 -16.51 4.25 13.49
CA VAL A 378 -16.19 5.69 13.53
C VAL A 378 -14.95 5.95 14.38
N GLN A 379 -14.84 5.32 15.56
CA GLN A 379 -13.65 5.42 16.41
C GLN A 379 -12.38 4.94 15.69
N ARG A 380 -12.45 3.83 14.93
CA ARG A 380 -11.33 3.36 14.10
C ARG A 380 -10.96 4.37 13.03
N TYR A 381 -11.94 4.99 12.38
CA TYR A 381 -11.69 6.05 11.40
C TYR A 381 -10.99 7.26 12.04
N ILE A 382 -11.46 7.74 13.22
CA ILE A 382 -10.82 8.83 13.95
C ILE A 382 -9.36 8.48 14.28
N LYS A 383 -9.12 7.28 14.83
CA LYS A 383 -7.77 6.81 15.19
C LYS A 383 -6.85 6.74 13.98
N SER A 384 -7.33 6.21 12.86
CA SER A 384 -6.58 6.11 11.61
C SER A 384 -6.27 7.49 11.04
N TRP A 385 -7.29 8.36 10.93
CA TRP A 385 -7.10 9.71 10.38
C TRP A 385 -6.15 10.55 11.23
N THR A 386 -6.36 10.61 12.57
CA THR A 386 -5.46 11.33 13.47
C THR A 386 -4.06 10.70 13.56
N GLY A 387 -3.92 9.42 13.28
CA GLY A 387 -2.63 8.75 13.15
C GLY A 387 -1.86 9.25 11.92
N ASN A 388 -2.53 9.33 10.77
CA ASN A 388 -1.92 9.86 9.54
C ASN A 388 -1.50 11.34 9.68
N PHE A 389 -2.27 12.12 10.43
CA PHE A 389 -2.00 13.55 10.69
C PHE A 389 -1.37 13.80 12.06
N SER A 390 -0.66 12.81 12.62
CA SER A 390 -0.08 12.89 13.97
C SER A 390 0.97 14.00 14.15
N ARG A 391 1.51 14.52 13.05
CA ARG A 391 2.46 15.64 13.03
C ARG A 391 1.80 17.01 12.98
N CYS A 392 0.49 17.07 12.76
CA CYS A 392 -0.24 18.33 12.77
C CYS A 392 -0.45 18.87 14.17
N ASP A 393 -0.40 20.19 14.28
CA ASP A 393 -0.60 20.92 15.53
C ASP A 393 -1.99 20.63 16.13
N GLY A 394 -2.06 20.46 17.45
CA GLY A 394 -3.32 20.20 18.17
C GLY A 394 -3.99 18.86 17.88
N MET A 395 -3.32 17.92 17.19
CA MET A 395 -3.95 16.67 16.76
C MET A 395 -4.31 15.71 17.90
N LYS A 396 -3.57 15.73 19.00
CA LYS A 396 -3.87 14.91 20.20
C LYS A 396 -5.18 15.35 20.86
N GLU A 397 -5.36 16.66 21.03
CA GLU A 397 -6.55 17.30 21.60
C GLU A 397 -7.76 17.06 20.70
N ARG A 398 -7.57 17.19 19.41
CA ARG A 398 -8.58 16.92 18.39
C ARG A 398 -9.06 15.46 18.41
N LYS A 399 -8.13 14.51 18.53
CA LYS A 399 -8.46 13.07 18.69
C LYS A 399 -9.30 12.83 19.93
N LYS A 400 -8.88 13.39 21.09
CA LYS A 400 -9.61 13.29 22.37
C LYS A 400 -11.02 13.87 22.25
N HIS A 401 -11.14 15.06 21.66
CA HIS A 401 -12.44 15.73 21.43
C HIS A 401 -13.42 14.86 20.61
N TRP A 402 -12.99 14.31 19.48
CA TRP A 402 -13.86 13.53 18.62
C TRP A 402 -14.19 12.16 19.20
N LEU A 403 -13.28 11.49 19.89
CA LEU A 403 -13.58 10.25 20.61
C LEU A 403 -14.61 10.51 21.72
N GLY A 404 -14.47 11.58 22.49
CA GLY A 404 -15.45 11.96 23.52
C GLY A 404 -16.84 12.25 22.96
N LYS A 405 -16.95 12.87 21.78
CA LYS A 405 -18.26 13.05 21.09
C LYS A 405 -18.92 11.73 20.72
N ILE A 406 -18.16 10.73 20.29
CA ILE A 406 -18.72 9.40 19.97
C ILE A 406 -19.18 8.70 21.24
N ASP A 407 -18.38 8.76 22.32
CA ASP A 407 -18.73 8.13 23.59
C ASP A 407 -19.98 8.79 24.21
N ALA A 408 -20.13 10.12 24.12
CA ALA A 408 -21.33 10.84 24.53
C ALA A 408 -22.56 10.43 23.70
N ALA A 409 -22.42 10.25 22.38
CA ALA A 409 -23.49 9.79 21.51
C ALA A 409 -23.94 8.36 21.84
N ILE A 410 -23.03 7.48 22.29
CA ILE A 410 -23.36 6.13 22.78
C ILE A 410 -24.12 6.22 24.10
N GLY A 411 -23.64 7.04 25.05
CA GLY A 411 -24.24 7.20 26.38
C GLY A 411 -25.66 7.81 26.37
N ALA A 412 -25.99 8.62 25.37
CA ALA A 412 -27.29 9.20 25.19
C ALA A 412 -28.39 8.20 24.75
N ILE A 413 -27.99 7.04 24.22
CA ILE A 413 -28.91 5.99 23.72
C ILE A 413 -29.15 4.90 24.79
N GLY A 414 -28.30 4.83 25.81
CA GLY A 414 -28.45 3.89 26.92
C GLY A 414 -29.32 4.40 28.07
N LYS A 415 -29.87 5.59 27.93
CA LYS A 415 -30.90 6.19 28.79
C LYS A 415 -32.23 6.17 28.07
#